data_de0f333151582f024b1ac31e0c2cfa8d
#
_entry.id   de0f333151582f024b1ac31e0c2cfa8d
#
_cell.length_a   1.000
_cell.length_b   1.000
_cell.length_c   1.000
_cell.angle_alpha   90.00
_cell.angle_beta   90.00
_cell.angle_gamma   90.00
#
_symmetry.space_group_name_H-M   'P 1'
#
loop_
_entity.id
_entity.type
_entity.pdbx_description
1 polymer ?
#
loop_
_entity_poly.entity_id
_entity_poly.type
_entity_poly.pdbx_seq_one_letter_code
_entity_poly.pdbx_strand_id
1 'polypeptide(L)'
;MNKVLTFALVLLWTLSLTSAPINYEQAQTAAISFLHKSGQINEKSKLIYVSFGQKTQNPLMYIFNFDEKGFVIIAGDDNVTPVLGYSNESVFSGENMPASFSAMLSGFSQQISYVRENSVQASPMIAAEWNALLKGNTGVEKGYSVNQLLTCLWDQGLPYNALCPYDPAGPGNRVYAGCVATAMAMTMYYYRYPVQPTGYHSYNSDYGPLSVDFTQSNYNYEQMPYMLTSANYDAAKIQYDCGVAVDMMYSPNGSGAYMDDALNAMKEHFGYNPGATLEYKNDYTEADWISLLKAQLSAGHPLPYAGYDISSGHAFVCDGFSDNMFHFNWGWSGSYNGYFYINNLNPGYNFSTGQQAFINCYPAAVT
;
A
#
# COMPACT_ATOMS: atom_id res chain seq x y z
N MET A 1 25.10 -47.25 59.48
CA MET A 1 24.24 -46.11 59.15
C MET A 1 24.47 -45.74 57.69
N ASN A 2 23.68 -46.29 56.77
CA ASN A 2 23.79 -46.02 55.33
C ASN A 2 22.87 -44.86 55.00
N LYS A 3 23.44 -43.76 54.51
CA LYS A 3 22.66 -42.65 53.96
C LYS A 3 22.38 -42.92 52.48
N VAL A 4 21.12 -43.17 52.17
CA VAL A 4 20.60 -43.26 50.79
C VAL A 4 20.39 -41.80 50.31
N LEU A 5 21.14 -41.42 49.27
CA LEU A 5 21.00 -40.12 48.62
C LEU A 5 19.99 -40.32 47.48
N THR A 6 18.78 -39.77 47.64
CA THR A 6 17.73 -39.79 46.60
C THR A 6 17.98 -38.62 45.66
N PHE A 7 18.40 -38.89 44.42
CA PHE A 7 18.50 -37.92 43.34
C PHE A 7 17.09 -37.72 42.74
N ALA A 8 16.50 -36.56 42.95
CA ALA A 8 15.28 -36.17 42.26
C ALA A 8 15.65 -35.66 40.85
N LEU A 9 15.31 -36.43 39.84
CA LEU A 9 15.44 -36.03 38.44
C LEU A 9 14.30 -35.06 38.11
N VAL A 10 14.65 -33.77 38.04
CA VAL A 10 13.71 -32.74 37.53
C VAL A 10 13.70 -32.88 36.02
N LEU A 11 12.68 -33.51 35.45
CA LEU A 11 12.39 -33.44 34.01
C LEU A 11 11.93 -32.03 33.67
N LEU A 12 12.82 -31.22 33.14
CA LEU A 12 12.45 -30.00 32.44
C LEU A 12 11.75 -30.41 31.11
N TRP A 13 10.43 -30.37 31.11
CA TRP A 13 9.68 -30.39 29.87
C TRP A 13 9.96 -29.07 29.16
N THR A 14 10.82 -29.10 28.17
CA THR A 14 10.89 -28.03 27.16
C THR A 14 9.58 -28.15 26.35
N LEU A 15 8.62 -27.30 26.65
CA LEU A 15 7.51 -27.04 25.75
C LEU A 15 8.13 -26.49 24.47
N SER A 16 8.33 -27.36 23.47
CA SER A 16 8.55 -26.92 22.10
C SER A 16 7.29 -26.18 21.72
N LEU A 17 7.32 -24.86 21.70
CA LEU A 17 6.33 -24.02 21.07
C LEU A 17 6.43 -24.33 19.57
N THR A 18 5.68 -25.32 19.12
CA THR A 18 5.47 -25.55 17.69
C THR A 18 4.58 -24.44 17.18
N SER A 19 4.96 -23.83 16.05
CA SER A 19 4.09 -22.98 15.25
C SER A 19 2.68 -23.58 15.21
N ALA A 20 1.70 -22.82 15.66
CA ALA A 20 0.31 -23.22 15.57
C ALA A 20 -0.38 -22.42 14.46
N PRO A 21 -0.85 -23.09 13.40
CA PRO A 21 -1.70 -22.44 12.43
C PRO A 21 -2.93 -21.85 13.12
N ILE A 22 -3.22 -20.60 12.82
CA ILE A 22 -4.42 -19.93 13.30
C ILE A 22 -5.63 -20.51 12.58
N ASN A 23 -6.62 -20.96 13.35
CA ASN A 23 -7.88 -21.43 12.78
C ASN A 23 -8.87 -20.28 12.55
N TYR A 24 -10.00 -20.60 11.89
CA TYR A 24 -11.03 -19.62 11.55
C TYR A 24 -11.56 -18.84 12.79
N GLU A 25 -11.84 -19.54 13.88
CA GLU A 25 -12.43 -18.94 15.10
C GLU A 25 -11.45 -17.99 15.77
N GLN A 26 -10.17 -18.36 15.81
CA GLN A 26 -9.10 -17.51 16.31
C GLN A 26 -8.91 -16.27 15.43
N ALA A 27 -8.89 -16.46 14.09
CA ALA A 27 -8.76 -15.35 13.16
C ALA A 27 -9.95 -14.39 13.26
N GLN A 28 -11.17 -14.90 13.38
CA GLN A 28 -12.37 -14.09 13.57
C GLN A 28 -12.34 -13.32 14.90
N THR A 29 -11.92 -13.99 15.98
CA THR A 29 -11.77 -13.34 17.30
C THR A 29 -10.75 -12.21 17.23
N ALA A 30 -9.59 -12.43 16.59
CA ALA A 30 -8.57 -11.41 16.42
C ALA A 30 -9.08 -10.23 15.58
N ALA A 31 -9.81 -10.51 14.49
CA ALA A 31 -10.43 -9.48 13.65
C ALA A 31 -11.41 -8.60 14.44
N ILE A 32 -12.35 -9.20 15.16
CA ILE A 32 -13.34 -8.47 15.97
C ILE A 32 -12.65 -7.64 17.06
N SER A 33 -11.67 -8.23 17.76
CA SER A 33 -10.92 -7.53 18.81
C SER A 33 -10.15 -6.33 18.27
N PHE A 34 -9.54 -6.47 17.09
CA PHE A 34 -8.86 -5.36 16.41
C PHE A 34 -9.82 -4.23 16.04
N LEU A 35 -10.99 -4.57 15.48
CA LEU A 35 -12.01 -3.58 15.11
C LEU A 35 -12.54 -2.81 16.32
N HIS A 36 -12.80 -3.49 17.44
CA HIS A 36 -13.18 -2.83 18.69
C HIS A 36 -12.09 -1.87 19.20
N LYS A 37 -10.82 -2.28 19.13
CA LYS A 37 -9.67 -1.44 19.48
C LYS A 37 -9.58 -0.18 18.61
N SER A 38 -9.86 -0.30 17.33
CA SER A 38 -9.85 0.83 16.38
C SER A 38 -11.07 1.75 16.48
N GLY A 39 -11.99 1.46 17.42
CA GLY A 39 -13.22 2.24 17.65
C GLY A 39 -14.34 1.93 16.65
N GLN A 40 -14.19 0.87 15.88
CA GLN A 40 -15.21 0.37 14.98
C GLN A 40 -16.02 -0.70 15.71
N ILE A 41 -17.19 -0.31 16.21
CA ILE A 41 -18.09 -1.20 16.93
C ILE A 41 -18.94 -1.95 15.91
N ASN A 42 -18.47 -3.11 15.46
CA ASN A 42 -19.32 -4.00 14.68
C ASN A 42 -19.07 -5.47 14.99
N GLU A 43 -20.15 -6.14 15.39
CA GLU A 43 -20.12 -7.57 15.74
C GLU A 43 -20.26 -8.50 14.54
N LYS A 44 -20.50 -7.95 13.34
CA LYS A 44 -20.75 -8.74 12.13
C LYS A 44 -19.56 -8.68 11.16
N SER A 45 -18.59 -9.55 11.39
CA SER A 45 -17.55 -9.82 10.41
C SER A 45 -17.95 -11.00 9.51
N LYS A 46 -17.78 -10.85 8.20
CA LYS A 46 -18.01 -11.91 7.21
C LYS A 46 -16.68 -12.29 6.57
N LEU A 47 -16.30 -13.58 6.68
CA LEU A 47 -15.16 -14.11 5.94
C LEU A 47 -15.44 -14.07 4.44
N ILE A 48 -14.58 -13.42 3.67
CA ILE A 48 -14.70 -13.31 2.21
C ILE A 48 -13.63 -14.11 1.50
N TYR A 49 -12.43 -14.20 2.09
CA TYR A 49 -11.30 -14.79 1.41
C TYR A 49 -10.39 -15.53 2.37
N VAL A 50 -9.88 -16.67 1.92
CA VAL A 50 -8.84 -17.46 2.60
C VAL A 50 -7.75 -17.76 1.59
N SER A 51 -6.51 -17.42 1.91
CA SER A 51 -5.35 -17.82 1.13
C SER A 51 -4.76 -19.10 1.68
N PHE A 52 -4.42 -20.04 0.80
CA PHE A 52 -3.77 -21.29 1.15
C PHE A 52 -2.38 -21.38 0.54
N GLY A 53 -1.44 -21.99 1.26
CA GLY A 53 -0.12 -22.33 0.72
C GLY A 53 -0.19 -23.48 -0.29
N GLN A 54 0.72 -23.49 -1.25
CA GLN A 54 0.79 -24.56 -2.27
C GLN A 54 1.02 -25.96 -1.67
N LYS A 55 1.66 -26.04 -0.49
CA LYS A 55 2.08 -27.30 0.16
C LYS A 55 1.29 -27.66 1.41
N THR A 56 0.42 -26.78 1.90
CA THR A 56 -0.30 -27.00 3.16
C THR A 56 -1.79 -26.68 3.01
N GLN A 57 -2.65 -27.43 3.70
CA GLN A 57 -4.08 -27.14 3.80
C GLN A 57 -4.39 -26.05 4.86
N ASN A 58 -3.36 -25.57 5.58
CA ASN A 58 -3.53 -24.54 6.59
C ASN A 58 -3.57 -23.15 5.93
N PRO A 59 -4.57 -22.35 6.23
CA PRO A 59 -4.68 -20.98 5.71
C PRO A 59 -3.43 -20.14 6.00
N LEU A 60 -3.01 -19.34 5.03
CA LEU A 60 -1.92 -18.36 5.20
C LEU A 60 -2.48 -17.05 5.72
N MET A 61 -3.67 -16.66 5.30
CA MET A 61 -4.37 -15.48 5.80
C MET A 61 -5.87 -15.60 5.63
N TYR A 62 -6.59 -14.80 6.41
CA TYR A 62 -8.05 -14.66 6.38
C TYR A 62 -8.39 -13.18 6.12
N ILE A 63 -9.35 -12.92 5.24
CA ILE A 63 -9.86 -11.56 5.00
C ILE A 63 -11.33 -11.53 5.35
N PHE A 64 -11.67 -10.66 6.30
CA PHE A 64 -13.03 -10.45 6.78
C PHE A 64 -13.50 -9.07 6.34
N ASN A 65 -14.66 -8.99 5.69
CA ASN A 65 -15.37 -7.73 5.55
C ASN A 65 -16.20 -7.45 6.81
N PHE A 66 -16.30 -6.18 7.17
CA PHE A 66 -17.16 -5.69 8.22
C PHE A 66 -17.92 -4.48 7.71
N ASP A 67 -19.19 -4.39 8.06
CA ASP A 67 -20.11 -3.42 7.49
C ASP A 67 -20.10 -3.42 5.94
N GLU A 68 -20.53 -2.32 5.36
CA GLU A 68 -20.55 -2.12 3.90
C GLU A 68 -19.29 -1.38 3.41
N LYS A 69 -18.31 -1.12 4.29
CA LYS A 69 -17.22 -0.18 4.00
C LYS A 69 -15.83 -0.60 4.43
N GLY A 70 -15.66 -1.78 5.01
CA GLY A 70 -14.35 -2.12 5.56
C GLY A 70 -13.95 -3.57 5.42
N PHE A 71 -12.64 -3.84 5.54
CA PHE A 71 -12.09 -5.19 5.66
C PHE A 71 -10.90 -5.22 6.62
N VAL A 72 -10.56 -6.42 7.10
CA VAL A 72 -9.34 -6.68 7.87
C VAL A 72 -8.68 -7.97 7.38
N ILE A 73 -7.36 -7.96 7.31
CA ILE A 73 -6.51 -9.09 6.91
C ILE A 73 -5.82 -9.63 8.15
N ILE A 74 -6.11 -10.87 8.51
CA ILE A 74 -5.54 -11.56 9.68
C ILE A 74 -4.59 -12.65 9.19
N ALA A 75 -3.41 -12.72 9.79
CA ALA A 75 -2.43 -13.77 9.51
C ALA A 75 -2.96 -15.16 9.91
N GLY A 76 -2.60 -16.17 9.16
CA GLY A 76 -2.94 -17.57 9.45
C GLY A 76 -1.91 -18.30 10.33
N ASP A 77 -0.95 -17.57 10.92
CA ASP A 77 0.13 -18.13 11.73
C ASP A 77 0.49 -17.20 12.89
N ASP A 78 0.65 -17.75 14.08
CA ASP A 78 0.94 -16.99 15.30
C ASP A 78 2.41 -16.54 15.44
N ASN A 79 3.27 -16.97 14.53
CA ASN A 79 4.67 -16.54 14.50
C ASN A 79 4.91 -15.27 13.65
N VAL A 80 3.86 -14.69 13.09
CA VAL A 80 3.92 -13.38 12.40
C VAL A 80 2.94 -12.41 13.04
N THR A 81 3.10 -11.11 12.73
CA THR A 81 2.18 -10.08 13.22
C THR A 81 0.72 -10.44 12.88
N PRO A 82 -0.22 -10.30 13.82
CA PRO A 82 -1.59 -10.79 13.64
C PRO A 82 -2.40 -10.05 12.58
N VAL A 83 -2.27 -8.72 12.49
CA VAL A 83 -3.02 -7.88 11.55
C VAL A 83 -2.08 -7.41 10.45
N LEU A 84 -2.34 -7.85 9.22
CA LEU A 84 -1.52 -7.53 8.04
C LEU A 84 -1.96 -6.24 7.36
N GLY A 85 -3.23 -5.88 7.54
CA GLY A 85 -3.81 -4.65 6.99
C GLY A 85 -5.30 -4.57 7.26
N TYR A 86 -5.85 -3.38 7.11
CA TYR A 86 -7.28 -3.11 7.21
C TYR A 86 -7.69 -1.91 6.37
N SER A 87 -8.97 -1.84 6.03
CA SER A 87 -9.61 -0.66 5.45
C SER A 87 -10.85 -0.31 6.25
N ASN A 88 -11.15 0.97 6.34
CA ASN A 88 -12.41 1.51 6.86
C ASN A 88 -13.21 2.29 5.80
N GLU A 89 -12.78 2.21 4.56
CA GLU A 89 -13.32 2.96 3.42
C GLU A 89 -13.60 2.10 2.19
N SER A 90 -13.09 0.87 2.16
CA SER A 90 -13.24 -0.05 1.02
C SER A 90 -13.51 -1.47 1.53
N VAL A 91 -14.41 -2.20 0.84
CA VAL A 91 -14.63 -3.64 1.07
C VAL A 91 -13.67 -4.47 0.21
N PHE A 92 -13.35 -5.65 0.66
CA PHE A 92 -12.63 -6.63 -0.14
C PHE A 92 -13.63 -7.44 -0.98
N SER A 93 -13.48 -7.43 -2.30
CA SER A 93 -14.32 -8.23 -3.21
C SER A 93 -13.63 -9.51 -3.72
N GLY A 94 -12.31 -9.52 -3.74
CA GLY A 94 -11.52 -10.59 -4.37
C GLY A 94 -11.45 -10.49 -5.90
N GLU A 95 -12.16 -9.54 -6.50
CA GLU A 95 -12.24 -9.34 -7.95
C GLU A 95 -11.55 -8.03 -8.34
N ASN A 96 -10.97 -8.00 -9.54
CA ASN A 96 -10.35 -6.79 -10.12
C ASN A 96 -9.37 -6.08 -9.17
N MET A 97 -8.55 -6.86 -8.46
CA MET A 97 -7.56 -6.31 -7.53
C MET A 97 -6.48 -5.53 -8.30
N PRO A 98 -6.09 -4.34 -7.81
CA PRO A 98 -4.90 -3.66 -8.30
C PRO A 98 -3.68 -4.60 -8.25
N ALA A 99 -2.82 -4.55 -9.26
CA ALA A 99 -1.65 -5.43 -9.33
C ALA A 99 -0.76 -5.28 -8.08
N SER A 100 -0.59 -4.04 -7.58
CA SER A 100 0.14 -3.75 -6.34
C SER A 100 -0.47 -4.39 -5.10
N PHE A 101 -1.80 -4.33 -4.97
CA PHE A 101 -2.50 -4.94 -3.85
C PHE A 101 -2.40 -6.47 -3.91
N SER A 102 -2.55 -7.06 -5.10
CA SER A 102 -2.36 -8.49 -5.32
C SER A 102 -0.92 -8.94 -5.01
N ALA A 103 0.09 -8.15 -5.46
CA ALA A 103 1.50 -8.39 -5.16
C ALA A 103 1.78 -8.32 -3.65
N MET A 104 1.19 -7.36 -2.93
CA MET A 104 1.30 -7.26 -1.48
C MET A 104 0.74 -8.50 -0.77
N LEU A 105 -0.46 -8.96 -1.14
CA LEU A 105 -1.04 -10.19 -0.59
C LEU A 105 -0.18 -11.44 -0.89
N SER A 106 0.39 -11.49 -2.08
CA SER A 106 1.34 -12.54 -2.46
C SER A 106 2.60 -12.49 -1.58
N GLY A 107 3.14 -11.30 -1.33
CA GLY A 107 4.27 -11.09 -0.43
C GLY A 107 3.99 -11.56 1.00
N PHE A 108 2.81 -11.25 1.55
CA PHE A 108 2.38 -11.78 2.85
C PHE A 108 2.32 -13.31 2.85
N SER A 109 1.74 -13.89 1.80
CA SER A 109 1.65 -15.35 1.65
C SER A 109 3.03 -16.02 1.62
N GLN A 110 3.99 -15.44 0.91
CA GLN A 110 5.37 -15.94 0.82
C GLN A 110 6.07 -15.87 2.19
N GLN A 111 5.93 -14.76 2.91
CA GLN A 111 6.53 -14.57 4.23
C GLN A 111 5.97 -15.58 5.26
N ILE A 112 4.65 -15.77 5.30
CA ILE A 112 4.02 -16.74 6.20
C ILE A 112 4.44 -18.16 5.86
N SER A 113 4.51 -18.50 4.56
CA SER A 113 5.00 -19.81 4.12
C SER A 113 6.44 -20.05 4.55
N TYR A 114 7.30 -19.04 4.39
CA TYR A 114 8.69 -19.10 4.82
C TYR A 114 8.84 -19.32 6.32
N VAL A 115 8.08 -18.57 7.14
CA VAL A 115 8.08 -18.69 8.61
C VAL A 115 7.72 -20.13 9.01
N ARG A 116 6.70 -20.71 8.39
CA ARG A 116 6.29 -22.12 8.63
C ARG A 116 7.34 -23.14 8.21
N GLU A 117 7.83 -23.02 6.97
CA GLU A 117 8.81 -23.97 6.40
C GLU A 117 10.13 -23.98 7.18
N ASN A 118 10.51 -22.83 7.76
CA ASN A 118 11.76 -22.68 8.51
C ASN A 118 11.57 -22.69 10.04
N SER A 119 10.35 -22.94 10.52
CA SER A 119 10.02 -22.98 11.96
C SER A 119 10.50 -21.72 12.71
N VAL A 120 10.35 -20.54 12.08
CA VAL A 120 10.73 -19.26 12.68
C VAL A 120 9.76 -18.96 13.81
N GLN A 121 10.29 -18.60 14.99
CA GLN A 121 9.47 -18.38 16.18
C GLN A 121 9.04 -16.90 16.28
N ALA A 122 7.85 -16.68 16.84
CA ALA A 122 7.35 -15.34 17.15
C ALA A 122 8.31 -14.59 18.11
N SER A 123 8.52 -13.31 17.86
CA SER A 123 9.13 -12.44 18.85
C SER A 123 8.19 -12.29 20.07
N PRO A 124 8.72 -11.92 21.26
CA PRO A 124 7.87 -11.65 22.43
C PRO A 124 6.76 -10.61 22.14
N MET A 125 7.04 -9.66 21.27
CA MET A 125 6.07 -8.62 20.86
C MET A 125 4.92 -9.23 20.05
N ILE A 126 5.22 -10.04 19.04
CA ILE A 126 4.21 -10.74 18.22
C ILE A 126 3.32 -11.62 19.09
N ALA A 127 3.96 -12.42 19.99
CA ALA A 127 3.22 -13.27 20.91
C ALA A 127 2.31 -12.48 21.86
N ALA A 128 2.75 -11.30 22.31
CA ALA A 128 1.93 -10.41 23.14
C ALA A 128 0.74 -9.82 22.36
N GLU A 129 0.94 -9.43 21.10
CA GLU A 129 -0.13 -8.92 20.21
C GLU A 129 -1.21 -9.99 19.99
N TRP A 130 -0.84 -11.22 19.62
CA TRP A 130 -1.77 -12.32 19.48
C TRP A 130 -2.54 -12.59 20.77
N ASN A 131 -1.85 -12.65 21.92
CA ASN A 131 -2.50 -12.86 23.21
C ASN A 131 -3.52 -11.74 23.55
N ALA A 132 -3.19 -10.50 23.23
CA ALA A 132 -4.09 -9.36 23.46
C ALA A 132 -5.35 -9.50 22.62
N LEU A 133 -5.22 -9.78 21.31
CA LEU A 133 -6.37 -9.90 20.40
C LEU A 133 -7.24 -11.13 20.73
N LEU A 134 -6.64 -12.28 21.02
CA LEU A 134 -7.39 -13.51 21.34
C LEU A 134 -8.11 -13.45 22.70
N LYS A 135 -7.65 -12.60 23.63
CA LYS A 135 -8.33 -12.36 24.92
C LYS A 135 -9.34 -11.21 24.89
N GLY A 136 -9.53 -10.57 23.73
CA GLY A 136 -10.41 -9.41 23.61
C GLY A 136 -9.92 -8.17 24.38
N ASN A 137 -8.61 -8.11 24.69
CA ASN A 137 -8.03 -6.96 25.37
C ASN A 137 -7.86 -5.80 24.38
N THR A 138 -8.78 -4.86 24.42
CA THR A 138 -8.78 -3.64 23.58
C THR A 138 -7.95 -2.51 24.16
N GLY A 139 -7.32 -2.69 25.33
CA GLY A 139 -6.67 -1.67 26.16
C GLY A 139 -5.26 -1.26 25.75
N VAL A 140 -4.87 -1.34 24.46
CA VAL A 140 -3.63 -0.73 23.99
C VAL A 140 -3.93 0.73 23.65
N GLU A 141 -3.15 1.65 24.20
CA GLU A 141 -3.25 3.08 23.86
C GLU A 141 -3.17 3.26 22.35
N LYS A 142 -4.03 4.15 21.83
CA LYS A 142 -4.00 4.51 20.40
C LYS A 142 -2.66 5.19 20.13
N GLY A 143 -1.84 4.59 19.29
CA GLY A 143 -0.55 5.14 18.92
C GLY A 143 -0.68 6.43 18.12
N TYR A 144 0.47 7.04 17.82
CA TYR A 144 0.50 8.23 16.97
C TYR A 144 0.07 7.88 15.54
N SER A 145 -0.84 8.67 14.98
CA SER A 145 -1.42 8.45 13.65
C SER A 145 -1.57 9.75 12.88
N VAL A 146 -1.49 9.66 11.57
CA VAL A 146 -1.87 10.69 10.60
C VAL A 146 -2.94 10.08 9.71
N ASN A 147 -4.14 10.68 9.70
CA ASN A 147 -5.22 10.27 8.80
C ASN A 147 -4.78 10.44 7.35
N GLN A 148 -5.46 9.75 6.42
CA GLN A 148 -5.21 9.91 4.99
C GLN A 148 -5.26 11.38 4.58
N LEU A 149 -4.22 11.83 3.89
CA LEU A 149 -4.07 13.21 3.43
C LEU A 149 -4.84 13.44 2.12
N LEU A 150 -4.83 12.45 1.22
CA LEU A 150 -5.54 12.52 -0.04
C LEU A 150 -7.05 12.32 0.17
N THR A 151 -7.84 13.14 -0.53
CA THR A 151 -9.30 13.00 -0.57
C THR A 151 -9.79 12.46 -1.91
N CYS A 152 -8.91 12.39 -2.92
CA CYS A 152 -9.27 11.93 -4.25
C CYS A 152 -9.24 10.40 -4.36
N LEU A 153 -10.20 9.85 -5.11
CA LEU A 153 -10.33 8.44 -5.43
C LEU A 153 -10.16 8.26 -6.95
N TRP A 154 -9.00 8.65 -7.45
CA TRP A 154 -8.75 8.65 -8.89
C TRP A 154 -8.33 7.27 -9.40
N ASP A 155 -8.34 7.11 -10.73
CA ASP A 155 -8.12 5.87 -11.45
C ASP A 155 -7.26 6.12 -12.69
N GLN A 156 -6.87 5.06 -13.37
CA GLN A 156 -6.05 5.08 -14.58
C GLN A 156 -6.86 4.82 -15.85
N GLY A 157 -8.07 4.30 -15.71
CA GLY A 157 -8.98 3.94 -16.80
C GLY A 157 -9.93 5.06 -17.16
N LEU A 158 -11.01 4.72 -17.87
CA LEU A 158 -12.06 5.69 -18.23
C LEU A 158 -12.78 6.21 -16.98
N PRO A 159 -13.02 7.55 -16.84
CA PRO A 159 -12.75 8.59 -17.85
C PRO A 159 -11.41 9.32 -17.70
N TYR A 160 -10.53 8.91 -16.79
CA TYR A 160 -9.26 9.57 -16.52
C TYR A 160 -8.27 9.49 -17.69
N ASN A 161 -8.35 8.44 -18.51
CA ASN A 161 -7.51 8.21 -19.70
C ASN A 161 -8.04 8.89 -20.98
N ALA A 162 -9.02 9.79 -20.87
CA ALA A 162 -9.72 10.33 -22.03
C ALA A 162 -8.84 11.05 -23.06
N LEU A 163 -7.64 11.52 -22.68
CA LEU A 163 -6.67 12.14 -23.58
C LEU A 163 -5.51 11.21 -23.97
N CYS A 164 -5.41 10.03 -23.37
CA CYS A 164 -4.37 9.04 -23.70
C CYS A 164 -4.55 8.47 -25.11
N PRO A 165 -3.53 7.89 -25.73
CA PRO A 165 -3.59 7.32 -27.07
C PRO A 165 -4.77 6.35 -27.29
N TYR A 166 -5.31 6.37 -28.50
CA TYR A 166 -6.40 5.48 -28.89
C TYR A 166 -5.90 4.04 -29.04
N ASP A 167 -6.61 3.11 -28.40
CA ASP A 167 -6.44 1.67 -28.58
C ASP A 167 -7.77 0.96 -28.26
N PRO A 168 -8.38 0.25 -29.24
CA PRO A 168 -9.69 -0.38 -29.04
C PRO A 168 -9.67 -1.53 -28.02
N ALA A 169 -8.50 -2.04 -27.65
CA ALA A 169 -8.35 -3.09 -26.62
C ALA A 169 -8.33 -2.52 -25.18
N GLY A 170 -8.15 -1.21 -25.04
CA GLY A 170 -8.07 -0.57 -23.74
C GLY A 170 -9.40 -0.04 -23.20
N PRO A 171 -9.44 0.40 -21.94
CA PRO A 171 -10.66 0.91 -21.30
C PRO A 171 -11.16 2.18 -21.98
N GLY A 172 -12.40 2.13 -22.48
CA GLY A 172 -12.98 3.24 -23.24
C GLY A 172 -12.33 3.47 -24.61
N ASN A 173 -11.74 2.44 -25.21
CA ASN A 173 -10.95 2.47 -26.45
C ASN A 173 -9.70 3.36 -26.35
N ARG A 174 -9.08 3.41 -25.20
CA ARG A 174 -7.81 4.10 -24.96
C ARG A 174 -6.90 3.27 -24.06
N VAL A 175 -5.62 3.52 -24.14
CA VAL A 175 -4.65 2.95 -23.19
C VAL A 175 -4.87 3.50 -21.76
N TYR A 176 -4.42 2.78 -20.75
CA TYR A 176 -4.42 3.30 -19.38
C TYR A 176 -3.54 4.54 -19.25
N ALA A 177 -3.92 5.48 -18.39
CA ALA A 177 -3.10 6.66 -18.08
C ALA A 177 -1.76 6.29 -17.44
N GLY A 178 -1.71 5.19 -16.72
CA GLY A 178 -0.53 4.66 -16.05
C GLY A 178 -0.44 5.02 -14.57
N CYS A 179 -0.01 4.07 -13.76
CA CYS A 179 0.02 4.21 -12.31
C CYS A 179 0.94 5.36 -11.83
N VAL A 180 2.08 5.54 -12.49
CA VAL A 180 3.03 6.62 -12.17
C VAL A 180 2.39 7.99 -12.42
N ALA A 181 1.78 8.19 -13.60
CA ALA A 181 1.07 9.42 -13.91
C ALA A 181 -0.09 9.69 -12.95
N THR A 182 -0.83 8.65 -12.56
CA THR A 182 -1.92 8.75 -11.59
C THR A 182 -1.42 9.14 -10.21
N ALA A 183 -0.33 8.53 -9.71
CA ALA A 183 0.26 8.89 -8.43
C ALA A 183 0.78 10.34 -8.40
N MET A 184 1.43 10.79 -9.49
CA MET A 184 1.84 12.19 -9.67
C MET A 184 0.62 13.12 -9.64
N ALA A 185 -0.39 12.84 -10.45
CA ALA A 185 -1.59 13.67 -10.57
C ALA A 185 -2.39 13.75 -9.26
N MET A 186 -2.52 12.66 -8.50
CA MET A 186 -3.15 12.66 -7.18
C MET A 186 -2.37 13.51 -6.17
N THR A 187 -1.04 13.47 -6.22
CA THR A 187 -0.17 14.30 -5.38
C THR A 187 -0.31 15.77 -5.75
N MET A 188 -0.32 16.10 -7.05
CA MET A 188 -0.55 17.46 -7.53
C MET A 188 -1.96 17.97 -7.15
N TYR A 189 -2.96 17.11 -7.23
CA TYR A 189 -4.33 17.42 -6.81
C TYR A 189 -4.41 17.71 -5.30
N TYR A 190 -3.69 17.00 -4.46
CA TYR A 190 -3.62 17.27 -3.02
C TYR A 190 -3.11 18.67 -2.73
N TYR A 191 -2.00 19.08 -3.37
CA TYR A 191 -1.41 20.42 -3.19
C TYR A 191 -2.11 21.53 -3.98
N ARG A 192 -3.02 21.21 -4.92
CA ARG A 192 -3.59 22.18 -5.89
C ARG A 192 -2.48 22.91 -6.65
N TYR A 193 -1.40 22.22 -6.99
CA TYR A 193 -0.18 22.80 -7.55
C TYR A 193 0.50 21.86 -8.56
N PRO A 194 1.12 22.41 -9.64
CA PRO A 194 1.05 23.82 -10.09
C PRO A 194 -0.29 24.12 -10.77
N VAL A 195 -0.70 25.37 -10.80
CA VAL A 195 -1.80 25.81 -11.67
C VAL A 195 -1.35 25.83 -13.13
N GLN A 196 -0.15 26.34 -13.37
CA GLN A 196 0.49 26.36 -14.68
C GLN A 196 1.88 25.73 -14.59
N PRO A 197 2.08 24.55 -15.20
CA PRO A 197 3.40 23.93 -15.30
C PRO A 197 4.28 24.65 -16.32
N THR A 198 5.53 24.20 -16.48
CA THR A 198 6.53 24.89 -17.32
C THR A 198 7.27 23.95 -18.26
N GLY A 199 7.83 24.53 -19.34
CA GLY A 199 8.69 23.81 -20.28
C GLY A 199 7.92 23.05 -21.37
N TYR A 200 8.63 22.17 -22.05
CA TYR A 200 8.14 21.35 -23.15
C TYR A 200 8.79 19.97 -23.05
N HIS A 201 8.01 18.92 -23.31
CA HIS A 201 8.54 17.56 -23.42
C HIS A 201 7.95 16.82 -24.61
N SER A 202 8.75 15.93 -25.22
CA SER A 202 8.32 15.06 -26.32
C SER A 202 9.12 13.79 -26.37
N TYR A 203 8.47 12.70 -26.72
CA TYR A 203 9.10 11.39 -26.92
C TYR A 203 8.37 10.58 -27.98
N ASN A 204 9.00 9.49 -28.44
CA ASN A 204 8.39 8.53 -29.36
C ASN A 204 7.83 7.34 -28.58
N SER A 205 6.51 7.26 -28.51
CA SER A 205 5.81 6.11 -27.95
C SER A 205 5.49 5.06 -29.01
N ASP A 206 5.04 3.88 -28.61
CA ASP A 206 4.50 2.85 -29.52
C ASP A 206 3.24 3.32 -30.28
N TYR A 207 2.62 4.42 -29.83
CA TYR A 207 1.48 5.07 -30.46
C TYR A 207 1.88 6.30 -31.32
N GLY A 208 3.16 6.45 -31.61
CA GLY A 208 3.73 7.57 -32.36
C GLY A 208 4.30 8.67 -31.46
N PRO A 209 4.75 9.79 -32.04
CA PRO A 209 5.31 10.89 -31.26
C PRO A 209 4.24 11.57 -30.41
N LEU A 210 4.54 11.73 -29.14
CA LEU A 210 3.72 12.44 -28.16
C LEU A 210 4.49 13.66 -27.64
N SER A 211 3.78 14.76 -27.38
CA SER A 211 4.40 15.98 -26.84
C SER A 211 3.41 16.82 -26.06
N VAL A 212 3.93 17.56 -25.08
CA VAL A 212 3.20 18.58 -24.34
C VAL A 212 4.04 19.84 -24.21
N ASP A 213 3.49 20.97 -24.60
CA ASP A 213 3.95 22.30 -24.19
C ASP A 213 3.25 22.64 -22.88
N PHE A 214 3.93 22.42 -21.76
CA PHE A 214 3.38 22.62 -20.43
C PHE A 214 3.00 24.07 -20.16
N THR A 215 3.61 25.05 -20.86
CA THR A 215 3.26 26.46 -20.72
C THR A 215 1.85 26.77 -21.21
N GLN A 216 1.26 25.90 -22.04
CA GLN A 216 -0.11 25.98 -22.53
C GLN A 216 -1.10 25.19 -21.65
N SER A 217 -0.61 24.43 -20.68
CA SER A 217 -1.47 23.72 -19.74
C SER A 217 -1.86 24.63 -18.58
N ASN A 218 -3.14 24.52 -18.17
CA ASN A 218 -3.66 25.22 -17.01
C ASN A 218 -4.57 24.28 -16.25
N TYR A 219 -4.21 23.92 -15.03
CA TYR A 219 -4.95 22.93 -14.23
C TYR A 219 -5.97 23.63 -13.34
N ASN A 220 -7.23 23.46 -13.68
CA ASN A 220 -8.33 23.99 -12.86
C ASN A 220 -8.77 22.97 -11.82
N TYR A 221 -8.06 22.90 -10.71
CA TYR A 221 -8.32 21.95 -9.62
C TYR A 221 -9.73 22.05 -9.03
N GLU A 222 -10.35 23.22 -9.08
CA GLU A 222 -11.74 23.42 -8.61
C GLU A 222 -12.75 22.68 -9.47
N GLN A 223 -12.42 22.40 -10.73
CA GLN A 223 -13.27 21.63 -11.65
C GLN A 223 -12.95 20.14 -11.66
N MET A 224 -11.94 19.70 -10.92
CA MET A 224 -11.58 18.28 -10.78
C MET A 224 -12.33 17.66 -9.59
N PRO A 225 -13.32 16.77 -9.79
CA PRO A 225 -13.97 16.08 -8.68
C PRO A 225 -13.03 15.14 -7.94
N TYR A 226 -13.32 14.87 -6.68
CA TYR A 226 -12.58 13.88 -5.89
C TYR A 226 -12.63 12.46 -6.51
N MET A 227 -13.70 12.14 -7.26
CA MET A 227 -13.87 10.92 -8.02
C MET A 227 -14.65 11.25 -9.30
N LEU A 228 -14.24 10.71 -10.44
CA LEU A 228 -14.94 10.91 -11.70
C LEU A 228 -16.02 9.85 -11.93
N THR A 229 -17.23 10.30 -12.20
CA THR A 229 -18.35 9.46 -12.67
C THR A 229 -18.72 9.74 -14.14
N SER A 230 -18.10 10.74 -14.73
CA SER A 230 -18.27 11.17 -16.11
C SER A 230 -17.00 11.83 -16.63
N ALA A 231 -16.94 12.10 -17.94
CA ALA A 231 -15.79 12.75 -18.56
C ALA A 231 -15.49 14.11 -17.90
N ASN A 232 -14.22 14.33 -17.58
CA ASN A 232 -13.70 15.58 -17.04
C ASN A 232 -12.36 15.89 -17.72
N TYR A 233 -12.33 17.00 -18.48
CA TYR A 233 -11.15 17.37 -19.25
C TYR A 233 -9.95 17.70 -18.36
N ASP A 234 -10.14 18.43 -17.26
CA ASP A 234 -9.06 18.89 -16.41
C ASP A 234 -8.35 17.70 -15.73
N ALA A 235 -9.12 16.75 -15.20
CA ALA A 235 -8.56 15.55 -14.59
C ALA A 235 -7.88 14.62 -15.62
N ALA A 236 -8.41 14.49 -16.82
CA ALA A 236 -7.77 13.73 -17.89
C ALA A 236 -6.51 14.43 -18.40
N LYS A 237 -6.52 15.78 -18.45
CA LYS A 237 -5.39 16.60 -18.92
C LYS A 237 -4.19 16.46 -17.99
N ILE A 238 -4.36 16.60 -16.68
CA ILE A 238 -3.25 16.47 -15.74
C ILE A 238 -2.64 15.06 -15.77
N GLN A 239 -3.44 14.00 -15.93
CA GLN A 239 -2.93 12.64 -16.04
C GLN A 239 -2.18 12.40 -17.36
N TYR A 240 -2.70 12.92 -18.47
CA TYR A 240 -2.00 12.82 -19.77
C TYR A 240 -0.68 13.59 -19.76
N ASP A 241 -0.68 14.80 -19.20
CA ASP A 241 0.54 15.63 -19.10
C ASP A 241 1.60 14.94 -18.24
N CYS A 242 1.21 14.37 -17.10
CA CYS A 242 2.12 13.55 -16.29
C CYS A 242 2.65 12.35 -17.09
N GLY A 243 1.80 11.67 -17.86
CA GLY A 243 2.21 10.53 -18.69
C GLY A 243 3.22 10.91 -19.76
N VAL A 244 3.00 12.04 -20.45
CA VAL A 244 3.98 12.53 -21.43
C VAL A 244 5.28 12.94 -20.77
N ALA A 245 5.22 13.60 -19.61
CA ALA A 245 6.41 14.06 -18.87
C ALA A 245 7.36 12.94 -18.42
N VAL A 246 6.88 11.69 -18.38
CA VAL A 246 7.63 10.52 -17.90
C VAL A 246 7.88 9.46 -18.99
N ASP A 247 7.78 9.82 -20.25
CA ASP A 247 7.94 8.90 -21.38
C ASP A 247 7.09 7.62 -21.22
N MET A 248 5.81 7.79 -20.85
CA MET A 248 4.92 6.68 -20.50
C MET A 248 4.92 5.57 -21.58
N MET A 249 5.27 4.37 -21.19
CA MET A 249 5.11 3.15 -21.98
C MET A 249 3.64 2.75 -22.00
N TYR A 250 2.88 3.42 -22.86
CA TYR A 250 1.45 3.23 -22.97
C TYR A 250 1.07 1.84 -23.47
N SER A 251 0.02 1.25 -22.87
CA SER A 251 -0.52 -0.06 -23.27
C SER A 251 -1.99 -0.19 -22.86
N PRO A 252 -2.81 -0.93 -23.63
CA PRO A 252 -4.20 -1.22 -23.29
C PRO A 252 -4.35 -2.16 -22.08
N ASN A 253 -3.29 -2.88 -21.71
CA ASN A 253 -3.27 -3.84 -20.59
C ASN A 253 -2.65 -3.28 -19.32
N GLY A 254 -2.10 -2.06 -19.38
CA GLY A 254 -1.43 -1.38 -18.27
C GLY A 254 -0.24 -0.58 -18.76
N SER A 255 -0.21 0.71 -18.46
CA SER A 255 0.85 1.64 -18.85
C SER A 255 1.82 1.84 -17.68
N GLY A 256 3.12 1.97 -17.95
CA GLY A 256 4.17 2.09 -16.95
C GLY A 256 5.21 3.14 -17.29
N ALA A 257 5.89 3.65 -16.25
CA ALA A 257 7.04 4.55 -16.36
C ALA A 257 7.96 4.35 -15.15
N TYR A 258 9.16 4.92 -15.19
CA TYR A 258 10.10 4.82 -14.07
C TYR A 258 9.87 5.94 -13.05
N MET A 259 10.09 5.63 -11.78
CA MET A 259 9.94 6.62 -10.69
C MET A 259 11.01 7.73 -10.76
N ASP A 260 12.20 7.43 -11.27
CA ASP A 260 13.23 8.46 -11.49
C ASP A 260 12.77 9.53 -12.47
N ASP A 261 12.14 9.11 -13.59
CA ASP A 261 11.58 10.04 -14.58
C ASP A 261 10.45 10.87 -13.97
N ALA A 262 9.62 10.24 -13.14
CA ALA A 262 8.55 10.94 -12.43
C ALA A 262 9.09 12.00 -11.45
N LEU A 263 10.14 11.69 -10.68
CA LEU A 263 10.76 12.64 -9.79
C LEU A 263 11.38 13.82 -10.55
N ASN A 264 12.05 13.54 -11.67
CA ASN A 264 12.62 14.57 -12.54
C ASN A 264 11.52 15.46 -13.11
N ALA A 265 10.46 14.87 -13.64
CA ALA A 265 9.31 15.63 -14.17
C ALA A 265 8.64 16.52 -13.10
N MET A 266 8.47 16.01 -11.86
CA MET A 266 7.94 16.82 -10.76
C MET A 266 8.77 18.06 -10.50
N LYS A 267 10.10 17.96 -10.60
CA LYS A 267 11.02 19.09 -10.41
C LYS A 267 11.04 20.03 -11.62
N GLU A 268 11.20 19.49 -12.82
CA GLU A 268 11.49 20.26 -14.04
C GLU A 268 10.24 20.93 -14.60
N HIS A 269 9.11 20.25 -14.60
CA HIS A 269 7.89 20.73 -15.22
C HIS A 269 6.84 21.20 -14.23
N PHE A 270 6.74 20.54 -13.07
CA PHE A 270 5.66 20.79 -12.12
C PHE A 270 6.08 21.64 -10.90
N GLY A 271 7.34 22.12 -10.86
CA GLY A 271 7.79 23.12 -9.86
C GLY A 271 7.86 22.59 -8.42
N TYR A 272 8.06 21.30 -8.25
CA TYR A 272 8.27 20.69 -6.94
C TYR A 272 9.70 20.92 -6.44
N ASN A 273 9.90 20.72 -5.15
CA ASN A 273 11.16 20.96 -4.45
C ASN A 273 12.34 20.33 -5.22
N PRO A 274 13.34 21.12 -5.68
CA PRO A 274 14.51 20.56 -6.36
C PRO A 274 15.37 19.65 -5.47
N GLY A 275 15.23 19.76 -4.14
CA GLY A 275 15.85 18.88 -3.15
C GLY A 275 15.07 17.58 -2.85
N ALA A 276 13.96 17.31 -3.58
CA ALA A 276 13.27 16.06 -3.44
C ALA A 276 14.14 14.89 -3.92
N THR A 277 14.05 13.73 -3.26
CA THR A 277 14.82 12.52 -3.58
C THR A 277 13.93 11.31 -3.77
N LEU A 278 14.40 10.35 -4.55
CA LEU A 278 13.85 9.00 -4.61
C LEU A 278 14.69 8.12 -3.68
N GLU A 279 14.06 7.61 -2.65
CA GLU A 279 14.71 6.77 -1.65
C GLU A 279 14.25 5.32 -1.79
N TYR A 280 15.17 4.39 -1.58
CA TYR A 280 14.94 2.96 -1.70
C TYR A 280 14.97 2.32 -0.30
N LYS A 281 13.94 1.55 0.04
CA LYS A 281 13.86 0.89 1.35
C LYS A 281 15.08 0.03 1.68
N ASN A 282 15.70 -0.58 0.66
CA ASN A 282 16.87 -1.44 0.84
C ASN A 282 18.10 -0.72 1.39
N ASP A 283 18.15 0.61 1.29
CA ASP A 283 19.25 1.44 1.79
C ASP A 283 19.07 1.83 3.27
N TYR A 284 17.95 1.42 3.89
CA TYR A 284 17.57 1.77 5.25
C TYR A 284 17.38 0.54 6.12
N THR A 285 17.58 0.71 7.44
CA THR A 285 17.01 -0.25 8.38
C THR A 285 15.48 -0.11 8.38
N GLU A 286 14.78 -1.15 8.83
CA GLU A 286 13.32 -1.13 8.91
C GLU A 286 12.79 0.04 9.78
N ALA A 287 13.46 0.31 10.90
CA ALA A 287 13.12 1.40 11.82
C ALA A 287 13.37 2.78 11.20
N ASP A 288 14.49 2.94 10.48
CA ASP A 288 14.81 4.22 9.82
C ASP A 288 13.85 4.51 8.68
N TRP A 289 13.48 3.49 7.87
CA TRP A 289 12.50 3.62 6.80
C TRP A 289 11.14 4.07 7.33
N ILE A 290 10.61 3.40 8.37
CA ILE A 290 9.37 3.80 9.03
C ILE A 290 9.46 5.23 9.56
N SER A 291 10.55 5.58 10.20
CA SER A 291 10.74 6.92 10.77
C SER A 291 10.77 7.99 9.69
N LEU A 292 11.43 7.72 8.56
CA LEU A 292 11.49 8.60 7.40
C LEU A 292 10.10 8.86 6.81
N LEU A 293 9.33 7.81 6.54
CA LEU A 293 7.97 7.94 5.99
C LEU A 293 7.05 8.68 6.96
N LYS A 294 7.07 8.33 8.26
CA LYS A 294 6.26 8.99 9.28
C LYS A 294 6.60 10.47 9.42
N ALA A 295 7.87 10.85 9.31
CA ALA A 295 8.27 12.26 9.35
C ALA A 295 7.66 13.06 8.21
N GLN A 296 7.67 12.54 6.97
CA GLN A 296 7.05 13.18 5.82
C GLN A 296 5.54 13.32 5.99
N LEU A 297 4.85 12.24 6.35
CA LEU A 297 3.40 12.23 6.53
C LEU A 297 2.96 13.15 7.66
N SER A 298 3.74 13.23 8.76
CA SER A 298 3.48 14.15 9.87
C SER A 298 3.66 15.62 9.50
N ALA A 299 4.49 15.90 8.50
CA ALA A 299 4.65 17.24 7.91
C ALA A 299 3.57 17.56 6.87
N GLY A 300 2.63 16.65 6.60
CA GLY A 300 1.57 16.82 5.60
C GLY A 300 2.04 16.56 4.17
N HIS A 301 3.11 15.79 4.00
CA HIS A 301 3.66 15.45 2.68
C HIS A 301 3.26 14.02 2.29
N PRO A 302 2.24 13.82 1.41
CA PRO A 302 1.96 12.53 0.82
C PRO A 302 3.12 12.11 -0.08
N LEU A 303 3.34 10.80 -0.15
CA LEU A 303 4.51 10.21 -0.79
C LEU A 303 4.08 9.43 -2.03
N PRO A 304 4.39 9.87 -3.26
CA PRO A 304 4.44 8.94 -4.38
C PRO A 304 5.34 7.76 -4.01
N TYR A 305 4.76 6.58 -4.03
CA TYR A 305 5.35 5.35 -3.53
C TYR A 305 5.27 4.26 -4.59
N ALA A 306 6.25 3.39 -4.67
CA ALA A 306 6.17 2.23 -5.53
C ALA A 306 6.66 0.97 -4.80
N GLY A 307 6.10 -0.15 -5.21
CA GLY A 307 6.53 -1.48 -4.83
C GLY A 307 6.68 -2.35 -6.07
N TYR A 308 7.61 -3.28 -6.02
CA TYR A 308 7.87 -4.23 -7.11
C TYR A 308 7.75 -5.64 -6.58
N ASP A 309 7.23 -6.54 -7.41
CA ASP A 309 7.45 -7.97 -7.30
C ASP A 309 8.35 -8.43 -8.46
N ILE A 310 8.57 -9.74 -8.56
CA ILE A 310 9.40 -10.32 -9.62
C ILE A 310 8.79 -10.19 -11.03
N SER A 311 7.54 -9.77 -11.14
CA SER A 311 6.76 -9.74 -12.39
C SER A 311 6.33 -8.36 -12.80
N SER A 312 6.11 -7.44 -11.85
CA SER A 312 5.58 -6.11 -12.13
C SER A 312 5.91 -5.09 -11.03
N GLY A 313 5.99 -3.81 -11.42
CA GLY A 313 6.03 -2.67 -10.52
C GLY A 313 4.72 -1.91 -10.54
N HIS A 314 4.37 -1.25 -9.45
CA HIS A 314 3.20 -0.39 -9.40
C HIS A 314 3.46 0.83 -8.51
N ALA A 315 3.07 2.01 -9.02
CA ALA A 315 3.12 3.25 -8.27
C ALA A 315 1.73 3.61 -7.70
N PHE A 316 1.73 4.18 -6.51
CA PHE A 316 0.55 4.60 -5.75
C PHE A 316 0.95 5.71 -4.77
N VAL A 317 0.07 6.16 -3.91
CA VAL A 317 0.41 7.19 -2.92
C VAL A 317 0.29 6.63 -1.51
N CYS A 318 1.36 6.79 -0.72
CA CYS A 318 1.34 6.60 0.73
C CYS A 318 0.99 7.95 1.36
N ASP A 319 -0.13 8.05 2.06
CA ASP A 319 -0.69 9.33 2.47
C ASP A 319 -1.20 9.40 3.91
N GLY A 320 -0.89 8.40 4.73
CA GLY A 320 -1.22 8.37 6.13
C GLY A 320 -0.58 7.21 6.86
N PHE A 321 -0.74 7.16 8.18
CA PHE A 321 -0.36 5.99 8.96
C PHE A 321 -1.16 5.89 10.26
N SER A 322 -1.29 4.67 10.77
CA SER A 322 -1.83 4.35 12.08
C SER A 322 -0.92 3.32 12.73
N ASP A 323 -0.30 3.68 13.84
CA ASP A 323 0.77 2.88 14.47
C ASP A 323 1.89 2.55 13.45
N ASN A 324 2.06 1.28 13.09
CA ASN A 324 3.06 0.81 12.14
C ASN A 324 2.45 0.40 10.78
N MET A 325 1.18 0.70 10.55
CA MET A 325 0.54 0.48 9.24
C MET A 325 0.43 1.80 8.49
N PHE A 326 0.72 1.77 7.21
CA PHE A 326 0.69 2.93 6.32
C PHE A 326 -0.53 2.88 5.43
N HIS A 327 -1.18 4.05 5.27
CA HIS A 327 -2.32 4.20 4.39
C HIS A 327 -1.85 4.33 2.94
N PHE A 328 -2.47 3.55 2.06
CA PHE A 328 -2.23 3.58 0.62
C PHE A 328 -3.49 3.92 -0.15
N ASN A 329 -3.37 4.92 -1.02
CA ASN A 329 -4.30 5.18 -2.11
C ASN A 329 -3.71 4.56 -3.39
N TRP A 330 -4.34 3.48 -3.83
CA TRP A 330 -3.82 2.66 -4.93
C TRP A 330 -4.00 3.28 -6.33
N GLY A 331 -4.76 4.39 -6.45
CA GLY A 331 -5.13 4.95 -7.75
C GLY A 331 -6.06 4.02 -8.55
N TRP A 332 -7.05 3.46 -7.86
CA TRP A 332 -7.99 2.47 -8.39
C TRP A 332 -9.43 2.73 -7.94
N SER A 333 -9.90 3.97 -8.18
CA SER A 333 -11.24 4.44 -7.76
C SER A 333 -11.54 4.22 -6.27
N GLY A 334 -10.51 4.27 -5.40
CA GLY A 334 -10.64 4.00 -3.96
C GLY A 334 -10.74 2.51 -3.58
N SER A 335 -10.79 1.61 -4.56
CA SER A 335 -10.86 0.18 -4.29
C SER A 335 -9.60 -0.28 -3.55
N TYR A 336 -9.83 -1.03 -2.47
CA TYR A 336 -8.78 -1.59 -1.61
C TYR A 336 -7.90 -0.55 -0.88
N ASN A 337 -8.20 0.75 -0.94
CA ASN A 337 -7.51 1.74 -0.11
C ASN A 337 -7.59 1.34 1.36
N GLY A 338 -6.53 1.60 2.14
CA GLY A 338 -6.49 1.22 3.54
C GLY A 338 -5.09 1.25 4.12
N TYR A 339 -4.96 0.74 5.34
CA TYR A 339 -3.74 0.70 6.13
C TYR A 339 -3.12 -0.68 6.07
N PHE A 340 -1.84 -0.77 5.73
CA PHE A 340 -1.14 -2.04 5.52
C PHE A 340 0.22 -2.04 6.18
N TYR A 341 0.62 -3.23 6.62
CA TYR A 341 1.96 -3.48 7.14
C TYR A 341 2.96 -3.54 5.98
N ILE A 342 4.04 -2.78 6.06
CA ILE A 342 5.04 -2.67 4.98
C ILE A 342 6.38 -3.32 5.32
N ASN A 343 6.52 -3.81 6.54
CA ASN A 343 7.71 -4.44 7.05
C ASN A 343 7.66 -5.97 6.92
N ASN A 344 8.75 -6.60 7.35
CA ASN A 344 8.76 -8.04 7.51
C ASN A 344 7.79 -8.47 8.60
N LEU A 345 6.93 -9.44 8.31
CA LEU A 345 5.90 -9.95 9.23
C LEU A 345 6.48 -10.62 10.47
N ASN A 346 7.74 -11.06 10.38
CA ASN A 346 8.55 -11.49 11.51
C ASN A 346 9.97 -10.90 11.34
N PRO A 347 10.44 -10.05 12.26
CA PRO A 347 11.75 -9.41 12.15
C PRO A 347 12.91 -10.41 12.05
N GLY A 348 13.87 -10.12 11.17
CA GLY A 348 15.06 -10.95 10.95
C GLY A 348 15.22 -11.50 9.55
N TYR A 349 14.21 -11.34 8.67
CA TYR A 349 14.23 -11.75 7.27
C TYR A 349 13.83 -10.58 6.38
N ASN A 350 14.52 -10.37 5.27
CA ASN A 350 14.21 -9.28 4.34
C ASN A 350 13.38 -9.78 3.17
N PHE A 351 12.07 -9.55 3.22
CA PHE A 351 11.12 -9.85 2.14
C PHE A 351 10.56 -8.60 1.46
N SER A 352 10.97 -7.42 1.89
CA SER A 352 10.41 -6.15 1.43
C SER A 352 11.28 -5.48 0.36
N THR A 353 11.69 -6.24 -0.64
CA THR A 353 12.48 -5.73 -1.77
C THR A 353 11.66 -4.84 -2.69
N GLY A 354 12.31 -3.84 -3.31
CA GLY A 354 11.73 -3.03 -4.36
C GLY A 354 10.81 -1.90 -3.90
N GLN A 355 10.67 -1.63 -2.60
CA GLN A 355 9.91 -0.47 -2.13
C GLN A 355 10.74 0.81 -2.29
N GLN A 356 10.10 1.86 -2.79
CA GLN A 356 10.72 3.18 -2.98
C GLN A 356 9.68 4.30 -2.80
N ALA A 357 10.14 5.48 -2.40
CA ALA A 357 9.28 6.62 -2.11
C ALA A 357 9.96 7.95 -2.49
N PHE A 358 9.15 8.94 -2.90
CA PHE A 358 9.62 10.32 -3.00
C PHE A 358 9.66 10.95 -1.62
N ILE A 359 10.78 11.51 -1.27
CA ILE A 359 11.00 12.23 -0.02
C ILE A 359 11.16 13.72 -0.33
N ASN A 360 10.59 14.59 0.52
CA ASN A 360 10.56 16.05 0.33
C ASN A 360 9.90 16.50 -0.99
N CYS A 361 8.95 15.71 -1.51
CA CYS A 361 8.25 15.99 -2.75
C CYS A 361 7.00 16.87 -2.48
N TYR A 362 7.21 18.18 -2.36
CA TYR A 362 6.19 19.19 -2.13
C TYR A 362 6.47 20.42 -3.01
N PRO A 363 5.50 21.32 -3.26
CA PRO A 363 5.69 22.52 -4.07
C PRO A 363 6.83 23.41 -3.57
N ALA A 364 7.75 23.81 -4.44
CA ALA A 364 8.90 24.64 -4.06
C ALA A 364 8.51 26.04 -3.56
N ALA A 365 7.33 26.53 -3.90
CA ALA A 365 6.83 27.85 -3.52
C ALA A 365 6.14 27.91 -2.14
N VAL A 366 6.06 26.81 -1.42
CA VAL A 366 5.35 26.67 -0.11
C VAL A 366 6.35 26.64 1.05
N THR A 367 7.50 27.31 0.92
CA THR A 367 8.47 27.47 2.04
C THR A 367 8.23 28.76 2.82
#